data_0d58a72294deb4bad2c5b5511329fe5c
#
_entry.id   0d58a72294deb4bad2c5b5511329fe5c
#
_cell.length_a   1.000
_cell.length_b   1.000
_cell.length_c   1.000
_cell.angle_alpha   90.00
_cell.angle_beta   90.00
_cell.angle_gamma   90.00
#
_symmetry.space_group_name_H-M   'P 1'
#
loop_
_entity.id
_entity.type
_entity.pdbx_description
1 polymer ?
#
loop_
_entity_poly.entity_id
_entity_poly.type
_entity_poly.pdbx_seq_one_letter_code
_entity_poly.pdbx_strand_id
1 'polypeptide(L)'
;STNSCFIGVVGSELNQKFIGEGAKLVKDLFTLAREKAPSIIFIDELDAIASDRGDFGVGGEREVQRTFMQLLNELDGFHSLHNVKLIGATNRIEALDNAILRPGRLDRLIEVSLPTLKEREEIFKVHTRRMKLQDVDFKKLTQVTENFSGADIKSVCTEAGYFAIREKRTIVTHADFSEALKKILQDFDEDHLHMFG
;
A
#
# COMPACT_ATOMS: atom_id res chain seq x y z
N SER A 1 -18.34 -5.79 -5.79
CA SER A 1 -18.71 -4.50 -5.17
C SER A 1 -19.70 -4.77 -4.06
N THR A 2 -19.48 -4.21 -2.89
CA THR A 2 -20.35 -4.32 -1.71
C THR A 2 -20.97 -2.94 -1.44
N ASN A 3 -22.17 -2.90 -0.85
CA ASN A 3 -22.80 -1.65 -0.38
C ASN A 3 -22.31 -1.28 1.03
N SER A 4 -21.10 -1.68 1.39
CA SER A 4 -20.50 -1.39 2.69
C SER A 4 -19.80 -0.03 2.70
N CYS A 5 -19.89 0.69 3.82
CA CYS A 5 -19.11 1.90 4.04
C CYS A 5 -17.61 1.55 4.12
N PHE A 6 -16.76 2.24 3.38
CA PHE A 6 -15.31 2.05 3.41
C PHE A 6 -14.66 3.23 4.14
N ILE A 7 -13.88 2.93 5.18
CA ILE A 7 -13.16 3.90 6.00
C ILE A 7 -11.69 3.56 5.93
N GLY A 8 -10.90 4.39 5.22
CA GLY A 8 -9.45 4.22 5.08
C GLY A 8 -8.70 5.18 5.99
N VAL A 9 -7.67 4.70 6.67
CA VAL A 9 -6.75 5.47 7.48
C VAL A 9 -5.33 4.96 7.28
N VAL A 10 -4.33 5.80 7.53
CA VAL A 10 -2.91 5.42 7.53
C VAL A 10 -2.46 5.26 8.97
N GLY A 11 -1.74 4.18 9.29
CA GLY A 11 -1.30 3.89 10.66
C GLY A 11 -0.47 5.03 11.27
N SER A 12 0.38 5.67 10.48
CA SER A 12 1.16 6.82 10.91
C SER A 12 0.31 8.04 11.33
N GLU A 13 -0.89 8.22 10.76
CA GLU A 13 -1.84 9.28 11.14
C GLU A 13 -2.48 9.03 12.52
N LEU A 14 -2.51 7.78 12.97
CA LEU A 14 -3.00 7.41 14.30
C LEU A 14 -1.95 7.66 15.39
N ASN A 15 -0.69 7.87 15.03
CA ASN A 15 0.39 8.22 15.95
C ASN A 15 0.48 9.75 16.10
N GLN A 16 -0.34 10.31 16.98
CA GLN A 16 -0.37 11.76 17.22
C GLN A 16 0.70 12.22 18.22
N LYS A 17 1.10 13.51 18.11
CA LYS A 17 2.10 14.11 18.99
C LYS A 17 1.63 14.30 20.44
N PHE A 18 0.31 14.29 20.69
CA PHE A 18 -0.27 14.53 21.99
C PHE A 18 -0.71 13.24 22.68
N ILE A 19 -0.42 13.13 23.97
CA ILE A 19 -0.68 11.94 24.79
C ILE A 19 -2.19 11.63 24.81
N GLY A 20 -2.55 10.40 24.38
CA GLY A 20 -3.92 9.87 24.40
C GLY A 20 -4.77 10.18 23.18
N GLU A 21 -4.31 10.98 22.23
CA GLU A 21 -5.07 11.28 21.01
C GLU A 21 -5.14 10.09 20.07
N GLY A 22 -4.05 9.32 19.90
CA GLY A 22 -4.02 8.14 19.03
C GLY A 22 -5.04 7.08 19.49
N ALA A 23 -5.05 6.75 20.78
CA ALA A 23 -6.02 5.80 21.33
C ALA A 23 -7.47 6.30 21.18
N LYS A 24 -7.71 7.61 21.32
CA LYS A 24 -9.03 8.20 21.09
C LYS A 24 -9.43 8.08 19.62
N LEU A 25 -8.53 8.38 18.66
CA LEU A 25 -8.79 8.26 17.23
C LEU A 25 -9.17 6.83 16.84
N VAL A 26 -8.46 5.81 17.37
CA VAL A 26 -8.81 4.40 17.17
C VAL A 26 -10.22 4.12 17.67
N LYS A 27 -10.56 4.57 18.89
CA LYS A 27 -11.91 4.38 19.43
C LYS A 27 -12.99 5.06 18.59
N ASP A 28 -12.75 6.29 18.16
CA ASP A 28 -13.68 7.06 17.34
C ASP A 28 -13.86 6.41 15.96
N LEU A 29 -12.78 5.89 15.35
CA LEU A 29 -12.78 5.14 14.10
C LEU A 29 -13.71 3.91 14.19
N PHE A 30 -13.55 3.08 15.22
CA PHE A 30 -14.39 1.89 15.40
C PHE A 30 -15.83 2.25 15.75
N THR A 31 -16.06 3.34 16.47
CA THR A 31 -17.41 3.85 16.75
C THR A 31 -18.10 4.27 15.47
N LEU A 32 -17.44 5.06 14.62
CA LEU A 32 -17.95 5.45 13.31
C LEU A 32 -18.23 4.22 12.43
N ALA A 33 -17.33 3.24 12.43
CA ALA A 33 -17.51 2.02 11.64
C ALA A 33 -18.74 1.22 12.09
N ARG A 34 -19.01 1.15 13.39
CA ARG A 34 -20.23 0.51 13.94
C ARG A 34 -21.49 1.28 13.55
N GLU A 35 -21.46 2.60 13.61
CA GLU A 35 -22.60 3.46 13.22
C GLU A 35 -22.93 3.34 11.73
N LYS A 36 -21.91 3.12 10.89
CA LYS A 36 -22.01 2.99 9.44
C LYS A 36 -22.06 1.53 8.96
N ALA A 37 -22.29 0.59 9.85
CA ALA A 37 -22.33 -0.83 9.48
C ALA A 37 -23.44 -1.14 8.46
N PRO A 38 -23.22 -2.00 7.47
CA PRO A 38 -22.00 -2.78 7.26
C PRO A 38 -20.83 -1.93 6.76
N SER A 39 -19.65 -2.08 7.38
CA SER A 39 -18.49 -1.26 7.09
C SER A 39 -17.20 -2.06 7.01
N ILE A 40 -16.20 -1.47 6.33
CA ILE A 40 -14.84 -2.00 6.21
C ILE A 40 -13.90 -0.89 6.68
N ILE A 41 -13.10 -1.19 7.68
CA ILE A 41 -11.96 -0.37 8.11
C ILE A 41 -10.73 -0.88 7.36
N PHE A 42 -10.01 0.00 6.67
CA PHE A 42 -8.73 -0.29 6.06
C PHE A 42 -7.65 0.54 6.74
N ILE A 43 -6.65 -0.12 7.31
CA ILE A 43 -5.50 0.54 7.94
C ILE A 43 -4.28 0.22 7.09
N ASP A 44 -3.74 1.23 6.42
CA ASP A 44 -2.46 1.14 5.71
C ASP A 44 -1.30 1.40 6.69
N GLU A 45 -0.11 0.92 6.37
CA GLU A 45 1.07 1.03 7.25
C GLU A 45 0.78 0.56 8.70
N LEU A 46 0.16 -0.60 8.83
CA LEU A 46 -0.28 -1.12 10.14
C LEU A 46 0.91 -1.28 11.11
N ASP A 47 2.10 -1.55 10.62
CA ASP A 47 3.34 -1.63 11.40
C ASP A 47 3.71 -0.31 12.09
N ALA A 48 3.23 0.84 11.61
CA ALA A 48 3.43 2.12 12.30
C ALA A 48 2.81 2.16 13.70
N ILE A 49 1.77 1.38 13.96
CA ILE A 49 1.08 1.32 15.28
C ILE A 49 1.18 -0.03 15.97
N ALA A 50 1.49 -1.09 15.25
CA ALA A 50 1.47 -2.47 15.72
C ALA A 50 2.84 -3.14 15.66
N SER A 51 3.94 -2.38 15.65
CA SER A 51 5.29 -2.94 15.66
C SER A 51 5.72 -3.45 17.06
N ASP A 52 6.55 -4.48 17.05
CA ASP A 52 7.20 -5.00 18.26
C ASP A 52 8.26 -4.01 18.78
N ARG A 53 8.58 -4.09 20.05
CA ARG A 53 9.20 -3.11 20.96
C ARG A 53 10.63 -2.64 20.64
N GLY A 54 11.08 -2.59 19.36
CA GLY A 54 12.48 -2.34 19.05
C GLY A 54 12.88 -0.98 18.47
N ASP A 55 11.96 -0.22 17.91
CA ASP A 55 12.33 0.85 16.95
C ASP A 55 12.00 2.31 17.35
N PHE A 56 11.41 2.56 18.53
CA PHE A 56 10.98 3.91 18.91
C PHE A 56 11.74 4.47 20.12
N GLY A 57 12.23 5.72 20.04
CA GLY A 57 12.91 6.40 21.17
C GLY A 57 11.96 6.70 22.35
N VAL A 58 12.53 6.82 23.55
CA VAL A 58 11.91 6.79 24.89
C VAL A 58 10.61 7.61 25.13
N GLY A 59 10.25 8.55 24.28
CA GLY A 59 9.04 9.40 24.42
C GLY A 59 7.86 8.98 23.54
N GLY A 60 8.13 8.45 22.34
CA GLY A 60 7.10 8.03 21.37
C GLY A 60 6.53 6.64 21.66
N GLU A 61 7.33 5.76 22.27
CA GLU A 61 6.96 4.35 22.54
C GLU A 61 5.66 4.20 23.33
N ARG A 62 5.47 5.02 24.36
CA ARG A 62 4.30 4.92 25.24
C ARG A 62 3.00 5.25 24.52
N GLU A 63 3.05 6.19 23.58
CA GLU A 63 1.84 6.58 22.85
C GLU A 63 1.48 5.57 21.77
N VAL A 64 2.47 5.10 21.01
CA VAL A 64 2.28 4.02 20.03
C VAL A 64 1.72 2.78 20.73
N GLN A 65 2.31 2.38 21.85
CA GLN A 65 1.84 1.23 22.63
C GLN A 65 0.41 1.42 23.15
N ARG A 66 0.03 2.64 23.57
CA ARG A 66 -1.32 2.94 24.02
C ARG A 66 -2.32 2.86 22.87
N THR A 67 -1.97 3.40 21.71
CA THR A 67 -2.76 3.32 20.47
C THR A 67 -2.95 1.86 20.05
N PHE A 68 -1.88 1.07 20.08
CA PHE A 68 -1.92 -0.36 19.79
C PHE A 68 -2.80 -1.14 20.76
N MET A 69 -2.65 -0.90 22.06
CA MET A 69 -3.50 -1.55 23.08
C MET A 69 -4.98 -1.20 22.88
N GLN A 70 -5.29 0.04 22.48
CA GLN A 70 -6.67 0.42 22.16
C GLN A 70 -7.17 -0.33 20.92
N LEU A 71 -6.34 -0.49 19.88
CA LEU A 71 -6.69 -1.28 18.69
C LEU A 71 -7.01 -2.73 19.08
N LEU A 72 -6.17 -3.37 19.90
CA LEU A 72 -6.42 -4.72 20.39
C LEU A 72 -7.73 -4.80 21.19
N ASN A 73 -8.01 -3.81 22.05
CA ASN A 73 -9.24 -3.74 22.81
C ASN A 73 -10.49 -3.62 21.92
N GLU A 74 -10.42 -2.87 20.83
CA GLU A 74 -11.53 -2.75 19.86
C GLU A 74 -11.75 -4.07 19.10
N LEU A 75 -10.68 -4.81 18.81
CA LEU A 75 -10.76 -6.12 18.15
C LEU A 75 -11.30 -7.21 19.08
N ASP A 76 -10.87 -7.22 20.35
CA ASP A 76 -11.28 -8.21 21.36
C ASP A 76 -12.59 -7.83 22.06
N GLY A 77 -13.07 -6.61 21.88
CA GLY A 77 -14.09 -5.99 22.68
C GLY A 77 -15.45 -6.70 22.68
N PHE A 78 -16.20 -6.51 23.78
CA PHE A 78 -17.55 -7.03 24.00
C PHE A 78 -18.61 -6.56 22.96
N HIS A 79 -18.26 -5.57 22.15
CA HIS A 79 -19.11 -5.09 21.06
C HIS A 79 -18.79 -5.90 19.81
N SER A 80 -19.64 -6.87 19.49
CA SER A 80 -19.44 -7.72 18.33
C SER A 80 -19.27 -6.91 17.05
N LEU A 81 -18.16 -7.16 16.33
CA LEU A 81 -17.88 -6.57 15.02
C LEU A 81 -18.66 -7.29 13.89
N HIS A 82 -19.91 -7.74 14.15
CA HIS A 82 -20.66 -8.60 13.22
C HIS A 82 -20.72 -8.06 11.80
N ASN A 83 -20.84 -6.75 11.64
CA ASN A 83 -20.94 -6.09 10.33
C ASN A 83 -19.80 -5.10 10.07
N VAL A 84 -18.71 -5.17 10.85
CA VAL A 84 -17.48 -4.41 10.65
C VAL A 84 -16.35 -5.39 10.33
N LYS A 85 -15.61 -5.13 9.24
CA LYS A 85 -14.43 -5.90 8.87
C LYS A 85 -13.22 -5.01 8.92
N LEU A 86 -12.10 -5.53 9.45
CA LEU A 86 -10.81 -4.87 9.47
C LEU A 86 -9.91 -5.49 8.40
N ILE A 87 -9.24 -4.65 7.63
CA ILE A 87 -8.16 -5.01 6.71
C ILE A 87 -6.95 -4.17 7.09
N GLY A 88 -5.85 -4.80 7.44
CA GLY A 88 -4.56 -4.16 7.65
C GLY A 88 -3.63 -4.42 6.48
N ALA A 89 -2.86 -3.42 6.05
CA ALA A 89 -1.79 -3.58 5.08
C ALA A 89 -0.45 -3.18 5.72
N THR A 90 0.60 -3.91 5.40
CA THR A 90 1.97 -3.62 5.82
C THR A 90 2.96 -4.17 4.81
N ASN A 91 4.09 -3.48 4.66
CA ASN A 91 5.24 -3.97 3.91
C ASN A 91 6.24 -4.74 4.80
N ARG A 92 6.00 -4.76 6.13
CA ARG A 92 6.92 -5.30 7.14
C ARG A 92 6.17 -6.24 8.09
N ILE A 93 5.75 -7.39 7.56
CA ILE A 93 5.00 -8.38 8.36
C ILE A 93 5.80 -8.85 9.58
N GLU A 94 7.13 -8.93 9.45
CA GLU A 94 8.07 -9.34 10.51
C GLU A 94 8.16 -8.32 11.65
N ALA A 95 7.79 -7.07 11.41
CA ALA A 95 7.78 -6.02 12.43
C ALA A 95 6.51 -6.02 13.28
N LEU A 96 5.46 -6.71 12.85
CA LEU A 96 4.19 -6.72 13.57
C LEU A 96 4.28 -7.50 14.89
N ASP A 97 3.73 -6.93 15.96
CA ASP A 97 3.54 -7.64 17.23
C ASP A 97 2.60 -8.85 17.01
N ASN A 98 3.04 -10.00 17.46
CA ASN A 98 2.30 -11.26 17.36
C ASN A 98 0.91 -11.22 18.01
N ALA A 99 0.66 -10.27 18.89
CA ALA A 99 -0.64 -10.12 19.52
C ALA A 99 -1.75 -9.81 18.51
N ILE A 100 -1.45 -9.03 17.45
CA ILE A 100 -2.47 -8.68 16.45
C ILE A 100 -2.81 -9.85 15.51
N LEU A 101 -1.90 -10.80 15.37
CA LEU A 101 -2.04 -11.99 14.52
C LEU A 101 -2.73 -13.16 15.22
N ARG A 102 -3.14 -12.98 16.49
CA ARG A 102 -3.86 -14.03 17.24
C ARG A 102 -5.26 -14.26 16.66
N PRO A 103 -5.76 -15.51 16.70
CA PRO A 103 -7.12 -15.84 16.28
C PRO A 103 -8.17 -14.92 16.92
N GLY A 104 -9.14 -14.48 16.14
CA GLY A 104 -10.17 -13.52 16.55
C GLY A 104 -9.82 -12.04 16.26
N ARG A 105 -8.59 -11.75 15.79
CA ARG A 105 -8.12 -10.41 15.41
C ARG A 105 -7.88 -10.32 13.92
N LEU A 106 -6.63 -10.51 13.45
CA LEU A 106 -6.33 -10.65 12.03
C LEU A 106 -6.15 -12.14 11.71
N ASP A 107 -7.26 -12.81 11.42
CA ASP A 107 -7.29 -14.27 11.24
C ASP A 107 -6.72 -14.73 9.89
N ARG A 108 -6.60 -13.82 8.92
CA ARG A 108 -6.22 -14.18 7.56
C ARG A 108 -5.10 -13.29 7.06
N LEU A 109 -3.97 -13.92 6.79
CA LEU A 109 -2.84 -13.29 6.11
C LEU A 109 -2.94 -13.56 4.61
N ILE A 110 -2.76 -12.52 3.81
CA ILE A 110 -2.73 -12.59 2.35
C ILE A 110 -1.44 -11.93 1.91
N GLU A 111 -0.55 -12.72 1.35
CA GLU A 111 0.67 -12.20 0.73
C GLU A 111 0.34 -11.66 -0.67
N VAL A 112 0.79 -10.44 -0.94
CA VAL A 112 0.73 -9.83 -2.27
C VAL A 112 2.15 -9.78 -2.82
N SER A 113 2.50 -10.81 -3.59
CA SER A 113 3.81 -10.93 -4.22
C SER A 113 3.94 -10.03 -5.45
N LEU A 114 5.19 -9.88 -5.95
CA LEU A 114 5.42 -9.21 -7.22
C LEU A 114 4.68 -9.93 -8.36
N PRO A 115 4.20 -9.19 -9.37
CA PRO A 115 3.40 -9.76 -10.44
C PRO A 115 4.22 -10.69 -11.33
N THR A 116 3.61 -11.79 -11.72
CA THR A 116 4.14 -12.71 -12.74
C THR A 116 4.20 -12.04 -14.12
N LEU A 117 4.91 -12.63 -15.07
CA LEU A 117 5.01 -12.12 -16.44
C LEU A 117 3.63 -11.85 -17.07
N LYS A 118 2.66 -12.75 -16.88
CA LYS A 118 1.29 -12.56 -17.40
C LYS A 118 0.56 -11.42 -16.72
N GLU A 119 0.71 -11.29 -15.41
CA GLU A 119 0.09 -10.21 -14.64
C GLU A 119 0.71 -8.86 -15.00
N ARG A 120 2.03 -8.80 -15.22
CA ARG A 120 2.68 -7.57 -15.72
C ARG A 120 2.10 -7.12 -17.06
N GLU A 121 1.84 -8.05 -17.99
CA GLU A 121 1.18 -7.71 -19.25
C GLU A 121 -0.20 -7.09 -19.03
N GLU A 122 -1.00 -7.67 -18.15
CA GLU A 122 -2.33 -7.12 -17.81
C GLU A 122 -2.22 -5.76 -17.12
N ILE A 123 -1.24 -5.57 -16.23
CA ILE A 123 -0.99 -4.27 -15.57
C ILE A 123 -0.63 -3.20 -16.62
N PHE A 124 0.24 -3.50 -17.61
CA PHE A 124 0.50 -2.59 -18.72
C PHE A 124 -0.79 -2.21 -19.47
N LYS A 125 -1.63 -3.18 -19.81
CA LYS A 125 -2.91 -2.93 -20.48
C LYS A 125 -3.84 -2.04 -19.65
N VAL A 126 -3.90 -2.23 -18.33
CA VAL A 126 -4.71 -1.41 -17.43
C VAL A 126 -4.24 0.03 -17.42
N HIS A 127 -2.94 0.27 -17.25
CA HIS A 127 -2.39 1.64 -17.18
C HIS A 127 -2.37 2.37 -18.52
N THR A 128 -2.33 1.65 -19.62
CA THR A 128 -2.35 2.23 -20.97
C THR A 128 -3.76 2.34 -21.57
N ARG A 129 -4.80 1.88 -20.89
CA ARG A 129 -6.18 1.82 -21.41
C ARG A 129 -6.71 3.15 -21.98
N ARG A 130 -6.24 4.28 -21.45
CA ARG A 130 -6.65 5.62 -21.87
C ARG A 130 -5.66 6.27 -22.86
N MET A 131 -4.59 5.59 -23.21
CA MET A 131 -3.56 6.08 -24.13
C MET A 131 -3.87 5.65 -25.57
N LYS A 132 -3.53 6.48 -26.53
CA LYS A 132 -3.52 6.08 -27.94
C LYS A 132 -2.17 5.41 -28.22
N LEU A 133 -2.18 4.12 -28.46
CA LEU A 133 -0.99 3.31 -28.70
C LEU A 133 -0.84 2.99 -30.16
N GLN A 134 0.41 2.91 -30.63
CA GLN A 134 0.76 2.40 -31.94
C GLN A 134 1.95 1.44 -31.85
N ASP A 135 1.77 0.25 -32.37
CA ASP A 135 2.81 -0.79 -32.50
C ASP A 135 3.55 -1.13 -31.19
N VAL A 136 2.80 -1.17 -30.06
CA VAL A 136 3.35 -1.50 -28.75
C VAL A 136 3.26 -3.00 -28.51
N ASP A 137 4.41 -3.65 -28.30
CA ASP A 137 4.51 -5.07 -27.96
C ASP A 137 4.69 -5.23 -26.44
N PHE A 138 3.59 -5.45 -25.73
CA PHE A 138 3.61 -5.67 -24.27
C PHE A 138 4.38 -6.92 -23.87
N LYS A 139 4.43 -7.96 -24.70
CA LYS A 139 5.19 -9.17 -24.38
C LYS A 139 6.68 -8.90 -24.29
N LYS A 140 7.21 -8.05 -25.18
CA LYS A 140 8.62 -7.63 -25.09
C LYS A 140 8.86 -6.77 -23.85
N LEU A 141 7.95 -5.85 -23.54
CA LEU A 141 8.08 -5.00 -22.34
C LEU A 141 8.08 -5.84 -21.06
N THR A 142 7.25 -6.89 -20.97
CA THR A 142 7.20 -7.74 -19.78
C THR A 142 8.46 -8.60 -19.59
N GLN A 143 9.21 -8.90 -20.64
CA GLN A 143 10.47 -9.64 -20.54
C GLN A 143 11.59 -8.83 -19.87
N VAL A 144 11.58 -7.50 -20.05
CA VAL A 144 12.61 -6.59 -19.52
C VAL A 144 12.18 -5.91 -18.20
N THR A 145 11.01 -6.22 -17.70
CA THR A 145 10.47 -5.69 -16.42
C THR A 145 10.37 -6.77 -15.35
N GLU A 146 11.33 -7.69 -15.31
CA GLU A 146 11.42 -8.66 -14.22
C GLU A 146 11.56 -7.93 -12.89
N ASN A 147 10.87 -8.42 -11.86
CA ASN A 147 10.81 -7.84 -10.53
C ASN A 147 10.14 -6.45 -10.41
N PHE A 148 9.51 -5.93 -11.45
CA PHE A 148 8.75 -4.70 -11.36
C PHE A 148 7.43 -4.93 -10.62
N SER A 149 7.14 -4.01 -9.70
CA SER A 149 5.82 -3.90 -9.05
C SER A 149 4.79 -3.27 -10.01
N GLY A 150 3.53 -3.29 -9.61
CA GLY A 150 2.49 -2.56 -10.34
C GLY A 150 2.72 -1.05 -10.38
N ALA A 151 3.36 -0.49 -9.34
CA ALA A 151 3.74 0.93 -9.27
C ALA A 151 4.84 1.26 -10.28
N ASP A 152 5.87 0.41 -10.40
CA ASP A 152 6.95 0.59 -11.37
C ASP A 152 6.42 0.55 -12.80
N ILE A 153 5.56 -0.40 -13.12
CA ILE A 153 4.91 -0.49 -14.44
C ILE A 153 4.07 0.77 -14.73
N LYS A 154 3.35 1.29 -13.74
CA LYS A 154 2.62 2.54 -13.86
C LYS A 154 3.56 3.70 -14.16
N SER A 155 4.71 3.77 -13.50
CA SER A 155 5.72 4.80 -13.74
C SER A 155 6.27 4.72 -15.17
N VAL A 156 6.58 3.52 -15.68
CA VAL A 156 6.97 3.30 -17.07
C VAL A 156 5.90 3.81 -18.05
N CYS A 157 4.62 3.48 -17.81
CA CYS A 157 3.54 3.93 -18.69
C CYS A 157 3.41 5.46 -18.67
N THR A 158 3.56 6.08 -17.51
CA THR A 158 3.48 7.54 -17.34
C THR A 158 4.64 8.24 -18.07
N GLU A 159 5.87 7.77 -17.88
CA GLU A 159 7.05 8.32 -18.55
C GLU A 159 6.97 8.14 -20.07
N ALA A 160 6.52 6.99 -20.57
CA ALA A 160 6.31 6.79 -22.01
C ALA A 160 5.32 7.81 -22.59
N GLY A 161 4.25 8.12 -21.85
CA GLY A 161 3.33 9.21 -22.23
C GLY A 161 4.01 10.57 -22.26
N TYR A 162 4.89 10.88 -21.31
CA TYR A 162 5.64 12.13 -21.29
C TYR A 162 6.65 12.22 -22.43
N PHE A 163 7.30 11.13 -22.85
CA PHE A 163 8.18 11.12 -24.03
C PHE A 163 7.40 11.50 -25.30
N ALA A 164 6.23 10.91 -25.53
CA ALA A 164 5.38 11.27 -26.64
C ALA A 164 4.97 12.76 -26.62
N ILE A 165 4.58 13.29 -25.44
CA ILE A 165 4.19 14.70 -25.28
C ILE A 165 5.37 15.65 -25.58
N ARG A 166 6.57 15.34 -25.09
CA ARG A 166 7.79 16.13 -25.37
C ARG A 166 8.07 16.25 -26.87
N GLU A 167 7.77 15.21 -27.63
CA GLU A 167 7.86 15.21 -29.09
C GLU A 167 6.59 15.75 -29.79
N LYS A 168 5.68 16.37 -29.02
CA LYS A 168 4.41 16.93 -29.51
C LYS A 168 3.51 15.90 -30.20
N ARG A 169 3.61 14.63 -29.82
CA ARG A 169 2.76 13.53 -30.29
C ARG A 169 1.66 13.22 -29.28
N THR A 170 0.52 12.75 -29.76
CA THR A 170 -0.60 12.22 -28.97
C THR A 170 -0.67 10.70 -28.99
N ILE A 171 0.21 10.06 -29.73
CA ILE A 171 0.31 8.62 -29.91
C ILE A 171 1.60 8.15 -29.24
N VAL A 172 1.49 7.14 -28.39
CA VAL A 172 2.61 6.53 -27.68
C VAL A 172 3.04 5.28 -28.45
N THR A 173 4.33 5.16 -28.71
CA THR A 173 4.91 4.06 -29.47
C THR A 173 5.76 3.14 -28.58
N HIS A 174 6.19 2.00 -29.13
CA HIS A 174 7.10 1.11 -28.42
C HIS A 174 8.45 1.77 -28.07
N ALA A 175 8.93 2.70 -28.91
CA ALA A 175 10.15 3.45 -28.64
C ALA A 175 10.04 4.31 -27.37
N ASP A 176 8.88 4.95 -27.13
CA ASP A 176 8.65 5.75 -25.94
C ASP A 176 8.72 4.90 -24.67
N PHE A 177 8.17 3.68 -24.68
CA PHE A 177 8.31 2.72 -23.60
C PHE A 177 9.75 2.28 -23.37
N SER A 178 10.50 2.08 -24.45
CA SER A 178 11.92 1.71 -24.37
C SER A 178 12.77 2.80 -23.71
N GLU A 179 12.52 4.07 -24.06
CA GLU A 179 13.22 5.20 -23.43
C GLU A 179 12.77 5.40 -21.96
N ALA A 180 11.46 5.21 -21.67
CA ALA A 180 10.96 5.24 -20.31
C ALA A 180 11.61 4.17 -19.41
N LEU A 181 11.75 2.96 -19.93
CA LEU A 181 12.43 1.86 -19.22
C LEU A 181 13.89 2.17 -18.96
N LYS A 182 14.62 2.67 -19.93
CA LYS A 182 16.05 3.07 -19.74
C LYS A 182 16.18 4.09 -18.62
N LYS A 183 15.34 5.12 -18.62
CA LYS A 183 15.36 6.15 -17.57
C LYS A 183 15.10 5.54 -16.19
N ILE A 184 14.03 4.74 -16.04
CA ILE A 184 13.65 4.17 -14.77
C ILE A 184 14.72 3.19 -14.25
N LEU A 185 15.32 2.38 -15.12
CA LEU A 185 16.39 1.46 -14.73
C LEU A 185 17.66 2.22 -14.30
N GLN A 186 17.98 3.36 -14.90
CA GLN A 186 19.08 4.23 -14.47
C GLN A 186 18.82 4.82 -13.08
N ASP A 187 17.58 5.29 -12.83
CA ASP A 187 17.20 5.81 -11.50
C ASP A 187 17.31 4.71 -10.42
N PHE A 188 16.97 3.45 -10.73
CA PHE A 188 17.16 2.32 -9.80
C PHE A 188 18.63 2.03 -9.50
N ASP A 189 19.52 2.10 -10.48
CA ASP A 189 20.96 1.86 -10.28
C ASP A 189 21.59 2.99 -9.44
N GLU A 190 21.17 4.24 -9.61
CA GLU A 190 21.65 5.38 -8.82
C GLU A 190 21.18 5.30 -7.36
N ASP A 191 19.92 4.93 -7.09
CA ASP A 191 19.41 4.73 -5.73
C ASP A 191 20.13 3.60 -5.00
N HIS A 192 20.50 2.51 -5.69
CA HIS A 192 21.32 1.45 -5.12
C HIS A 192 22.74 1.90 -4.77
N LEU A 193 23.35 2.78 -5.55
CA LEU A 193 24.68 3.31 -5.26
C LEU A 193 24.70 4.24 -4.05
N HIS A 194 23.61 4.98 -3.79
CA HIS A 194 23.48 5.88 -2.64
C HIS A 194 23.20 5.17 -1.31
N MET A 195 22.73 3.91 -1.33
CA MET A 195 22.51 3.12 -0.10
C MET A 195 23.76 2.41 0.43
N PHE A 196 24.87 2.40 -0.32
CA PHE A 196 26.13 1.73 0.04
C PHE A 196 27.36 2.68 0.08
N GLY A 197 27.12 4.01 0.07
CA GLY A 197 28.18 5.03 0.17
C GLY A 197 28.31 5.67 1.54
#